data_a134dfe449906497afa508322ee2b01f
#
_entry.id   a134dfe449906497afa508322ee2b01f
#
_cell.length_a   1.000
_cell.length_b   1.000
_cell.length_c   1.000
_cell.angle_alpha   90.00
_cell.angle_beta   90.00
_cell.angle_gamma   90.00
#
_symmetry.space_group_name_H-M   'P 1'
#
loop_
_entity.id
_entity.type
_entity.pdbx_description
1 polymer ?
#
loop_
_entity_poly.entity_id
_entity_poly.type
_entity_poly.pdbx_seq_one_letter_code
_entity_poly.pdbx_strand_id
1 'polypeptide(L)'
;MFIQHVAALSKRRIVLASASPRRRELLSGLGLTVDVIPSTFNEDLNKAAFASAGDYAAETATHKAIEVSSKALRAAQATGEAPPTLVIAADTVVEIDGELLEKPASKEDAIRMLSLLSGRKHRVFTGVALVLPAVTDPLIGRSPLLRSFHECTQVEFASLSREEIEAYVATGEPMDKAGGYGIQGLGGCLVKAINGCYFNVMGLPLNRLASEIDQLITSKLMTIGV
;
A
#
# COMPACT_ATOMS: atom_id res chain seq x y z
N MET A 1 13.57 16.84 -5.91
CA MET A 1 12.08 16.64 -5.99
C MET A 1 11.80 15.51 -6.97
N PHE A 2 10.94 14.56 -6.62
CA PHE A 2 10.63 13.33 -7.38
C PHE A 2 10.33 13.54 -8.88
N ILE A 3 9.55 14.60 -9.21
CA ILE A 3 9.08 14.85 -10.60
C ILE A 3 10.24 14.93 -11.61
N GLN A 4 11.38 15.50 -11.23
CA GLN A 4 12.56 15.59 -12.11
C GLN A 4 13.17 14.23 -12.47
N HIS A 5 12.84 13.18 -11.69
CA HIS A 5 13.39 11.83 -11.86
C HIS A 5 12.47 10.89 -12.65
N VAL A 6 11.22 11.30 -12.92
CA VAL A 6 10.20 10.42 -13.55
C VAL A 6 10.67 9.87 -14.89
N ALA A 7 11.25 10.70 -15.76
CA ALA A 7 11.73 10.27 -17.08
C ALA A 7 12.89 9.25 -17.00
N ALA A 8 13.71 9.33 -15.96
CA ALA A 8 14.79 8.36 -15.75
C ALA A 8 14.26 7.09 -15.07
N LEU A 9 13.32 7.22 -14.14
CA LEU A 9 12.66 6.09 -13.46
C LEU A 9 11.82 5.25 -14.42
N SER A 10 11.13 5.86 -15.40
CA SER A 10 10.31 5.15 -16.39
C SER A 10 11.14 4.21 -17.30
N LYS A 11 12.47 4.41 -17.37
CA LYS A 11 13.41 3.53 -18.08
C LYS A 11 13.93 2.38 -17.21
N ARG A 12 13.54 2.32 -15.95
CA ARG A 12 14.00 1.32 -14.99
C ARG A 12 12.92 0.28 -14.75
N ARG A 13 13.37 -0.94 -14.49
CA ARG A 13 12.47 -2.02 -14.09
C ARG A 13 12.03 -1.79 -12.65
N ILE A 14 10.76 -1.42 -12.47
CA ILE A 14 10.12 -1.24 -11.17
C ILE A 14 9.06 -2.32 -11.02
N VAL A 15 9.06 -3.02 -9.90
CA VAL A 15 8.09 -4.07 -9.60
C VAL A 15 7.11 -3.58 -8.54
N LEU A 16 5.82 -3.79 -8.79
CA LEU A 16 4.76 -3.62 -7.80
C LEU A 16 4.38 -4.98 -7.22
N ALA A 17 4.69 -5.20 -5.94
CA ALA A 17 4.36 -6.42 -5.18
C ALA A 17 2.93 -6.37 -4.63
N SER A 18 1.94 -6.14 -5.50
CA SER A 18 0.53 -6.02 -5.09
C SER A 18 -0.40 -6.38 -6.25
N ALA A 19 -1.49 -7.09 -5.94
CA ALA A 19 -2.57 -7.38 -6.88
C ALA A 19 -3.57 -6.21 -7.03
N SER A 20 -3.45 -5.14 -6.23
CA SER A 20 -4.40 -4.03 -6.23
C SER A 20 -4.34 -3.21 -7.52
N PRO A 21 -5.43 -3.15 -8.33
CA PRO A 21 -5.48 -2.32 -9.53
C PRO A 21 -5.27 -0.83 -9.21
N ARG A 22 -5.84 -0.36 -8.09
CA ARG A 22 -5.73 1.04 -7.64
C ARG A 22 -4.28 1.47 -7.41
N ARG A 23 -3.44 0.62 -6.81
CA ARG A 23 -2.01 0.92 -6.60
C ARG A 23 -1.27 1.03 -7.93
N ARG A 24 -1.58 0.15 -8.88
CA ARG A 24 -1.03 0.22 -10.24
C ARG A 24 -1.43 1.53 -10.93
N GLU A 25 -2.71 1.91 -10.87
CA GLU A 25 -3.23 3.16 -11.43
C GLU A 25 -2.54 4.38 -10.82
N LEU A 26 -2.35 4.41 -9.49
CA LEU A 26 -1.66 5.49 -8.81
C LEU A 26 -0.21 5.64 -9.26
N LEU A 27 0.53 4.54 -9.39
CA LEU A 27 1.91 4.56 -9.90
C LEU A 27 1.96 4.99 -11.37
N SER A 28 1.02 4.51 -12.19
CA SER A 28 0.89 4.94 -13.57
C SER A 28 0.58 6.43 -13.69
N GLY A 29 -0.27 6.97 -12.80
CA GLY A 29 -0.55 8.42 -12.71
C GLY A 29 0.67 9.26 -12.33
N LEU A 30 1.68 8.68 -11.66
CA LEU A 30 2.99 9.30 -11.42
C LEU A 30 3.94 9.20 -12.64
N GLY A 31 3.53 8.58 -13.75
CA GLY A 31 4.36 8.33 -14.91
C GLY A 31 5.32 7.15 -14.77
N LEU A 32 5.09 6.27 -13.79
CA LEU A 32 5.89 5.06 -13.59
C LEU A 32 5.25 3.86 -14.30
N THR A 33 6.04 3.14 -15.09
CA THR A 33 5.67 1.83 -15.62
C THR A 33 6.16 0.76 -14.63
N VAL A 34 5.25 -0.13 -14.20
CA VAL A 34 5.57 -1.16 -13.22
C VAL A 34 5.19 -2.56 -13.71
N ASP A 35 6.07 -3.52 -13.45
CA ASP A 35 5.76 -4.95 -13.56
C ASP A 35 4.95 -5.36 -12.33
N VAL A 36 3.77 -5.95 -12.53
CA VAL A 36 2.93 -6.41 -11.42
C VAL A 36 3.26 -7.86 -11.10
N ILE A 37 3.82 -8.11 -9.93
CA ILE A 37 4.10 -9.45 -9.39
C ILE A 37 3.42 -9.53 -8.01
N PRO A 38 2.20 -10.09 -7.91
CA PRO A 38 1.52 -10.22 -6.63
C PRO A 38 2.32 -11.07 -5.65
N SER A 39 2.37 -10.62 -4.39
CA SER A 39 2.90 -11.42 -3.29
C SER A 39 1.95 -12.57 -2.95
N THR A 40 2.51 -13.69 -2.54
CA THR A 40 1.81 -14.84 -1.97
C THR A 40 1.98 -14.95 -0.46
N PHE A 41 2.57 -13.93 0.16
CA PHE A 41 2.75 -13.86 1.60
C PHE A 41 1.40 -13.98 2.32
N ASN A 42 1.34 -14.90 3.30
CA ASN A 42 0.16 -15.07 4.13
C ASN A 42 0.07 -13.93 5.16
N GLU A 43 -0.99 -13.12 5.08
CA GLU A 43 -1.19 -11.92 5.91
C GLU A 43 -1.77 -12.29 7.29
N ASP A 44 -1.06 -13.16 8.04
CA ASP A 44 -1.48 -13.69 9.35
C ASP A 44 -0.57 -13.29 10.51
N LEU A 45 0.12 -12.17 10.40
CA LEU A 45 0.97 -11.66 11.47
C LEU A 45 0.15 -11.42 12.76
N ASN A 46 0.77 -11.71 13.89
CA ASN A 46 0.13 -11.45 15.20
C ASN A 46 -0.03 -9.94 15.43
N LYS A 47 -1.24 -9.44 15.24
CA LYS A 47 -1.58 -8.01 15.37
C LYS A 47 -1.21 -7.44 16.74
N ALA A 48 -1.30 -8.23 17.80
CA ALA A 48 -0.95 -7.82 19.16
C ALA A 48 0.57 -7.59 19.40
N ALA A 49 1.40 -8.03 18.47
CA ALA A 49 2.85 -7.83 18.55
C ALA A 49 3.30 -6.43 18.10
N PHE A 50 2.40 -5.61 17.53
CA PHE A 50 2.72 -4.31 16.98
C PHE A 50 2.24 -3.17 17.87
N ALA A 51 3.04 -2.11 17.96
CA ALA A 51 2.69 -0.93 18.75
C ALA A 51 1.54 -0.12 18.14
N SER A 52 1.35 -0.20 16.82
CA SER A 52 0.29 0.51 16.10
C SER A 52 -0.18 -0.26 14.86
N ALA A 53 -1.38 0.10 14.38
CA ALA A 53 -1.91 -0.36 13.09
C ALA A 53 -0.99 -0.01 11.92
N GLY A 54 -0.28 1.11 12.00
CA GLY A 54 0.69 1.56 11.00
C GLY A 54 1.92 0.64 10.94
N ASP A 55 2.44 0.22 12.10
CA ASP A 55 3.57 -0.71 12.18
C ASP A 55 3.20 -2.08 11.62
N TYR A 56 2.00 -2.59 11.94
CA TYR A 56 1.46 -3.81 11.36
C TYR A 56 1.39 -3.74 9.83
N ALA A 57 0.84 -2.66 9.28
CA ALA A 57 0.72 -2.47 7.83
C ALA A 57 2.11 -2.36 7.17
N ALA A 58 3.06 -1.65 7.80
CA ALA A 58 4.42 -1.50 7.29
C ALA A 58 5.19 -2.83 7.29
N GLU A 59 5.03 -3.66 8.34
CA GLU A 59 5.67 -4.97 8.40
C GLU A 59 5.05 -5.95 7.40
N THR A 60 3.72 -5.95 7.24
CA THR A 60 3.05 -6.74 6.21
C THR A 60 3.54 -6.35 4.81
N ALA A 61 3.67 -5.05 4.53
CA ALA A 61 4.24 -4.56 3.27
C ALA A 61 5.72 -5.00 3.10
N THR A 62 6.50 -5.01 4.19
CA THR A 62 7.89 -5.45 4.20
C THR A 62 8.03 -6.92 3.78
N HIS A 63 7.26 -7.79 4.38
CA HIS A 63 7.25 -9.22 4.01
C HIS A 63 6.88 -9.44 2.54
N LYS A 64 5.84 -8.75 2.05
CA LYS A 64 5.44 -8.78 0.63
C LYS A 64 6.58 -8.34 -0.30
N ALA A 65 7.26 -7.24 0.05
CA ALA A 65 8.34 -6.69 -0.75
C ALA A 65 9.56 -7.62 -0.80
N ILE A 66 9.97 -8.20 0.33
CA ILE A 66 11.11 -9.11 0.43
C ILE A 66 10.84 -10.40 -0.36
N GLU A 67 9.65 -10.99 -0.21
CA GLU A 67 9.25 -12.19 -0.96
C GLU A 67 9.35 -11.96 -2.47
N VAL A 68 8.71 -10.90 -2.97
CA VAL A 68 8.67 -10.59 -4.41
C VAL A 68 10.04 -10.16 -4.92
N SER A 69 10.81 -9.41 -4.13
CA SER A 69 12.20 -9.04 -4.45
C SER A 69 13.07 -10.28 -4.67
N SER A 70 13.00 -11.24 -3.76
CA SER A 70 13.75 -12.50 -3.86
C SER A 70 13.33 -13.33 -5.07
N LYS A 71 12.03 -13.37 -5.38
CA LYS A 71 11.46 -14.06 -6.53
C LYS A 71 11.91 -13.42 -7.85
N ALA A 72 11.82 -12.10 -7.95
CA ALA A 72 12.19 -11.34 -9.14
C ALA A 72 13.71 -11.38 -9.39
N LEU A 73 14.52 -11.36 -8.32
CA LEU A 73 15.97 -11.48 -8.43
C LEU A 73 16.39 -12.87 -8.97
N ARG A 74 15.80 -13.95 -8.43
CA ARG A 74 16.05 -15.32 -8.91
C ARG A 74 15.64 -15.50 -10.38
N ALA A 75 14.48 -14.93 -10.78
CA ALA A 75 14.03 -14.97 -12.16
C ALA A 75 15.00 -14.25 -13.09
N ALA A 76 15.47 -13.06 -12.72
CA ALA A 76 16.45 -12.30 -13.49
C ALA A 76 17.79 -13.06 -13.66
N GLN A 77 18.27 -13.71 -12.59
CA GLN A 77 19.47 -14.56 -12.65
C GLN A 77 19.31 -15.75 -13.59
N ALA A 78 18.14 -16.39 -13.60
CA ALA A 78 17.87 -17.55 -14.45
C ALA A 78 17.75 -17.17 -15.94
N THR A 79 17.25 -15.97 -16.25
CA THR A 79 17.08 -15.49 -17.64
C THR A 79 18.25 -14.66 -18.16
N GLY A 80 19.20 -14.28 -17.30
CA GLY A 80 20.27 -13.34 -17.64
C GLY A 80 19.82 -11.89 -17.80
N GLU A 81 18.59 -11.56 -17.35
CA GLU A 81 18.06 -10.21 -17.36
C GLU A 81 18.59 -9.37 -16.19
N ALA A 82 18.50 -8.04 -16.32
CA ALA A 82 18.80 -7.15 -15.22
C ALA A 82 17.78 -7.30 -14.07
N PRO A 83 18.23 -7.32 -12.80
CA PRO A 83 17.33 -7.35 -11.66
C PRO A 83 16.48 -6.07 -11.60
N PRO A 84 15.32 -6.10 -10.90
CA PRO A 84 14.56 -4.88 -10.65
C PRO A 84 15.40 -3.83 -9.94
N THR A 85 15.25 -2.58 -10.36
CA THR A 85 15.87 -1.43 -9.67
C THR A 85 15.17 -1.16 -8.34
N LEU A 86 13.84 -1.33 -8.31
CA LEU A 86 13.01 -1.06 -7.14
C LEU A 86 11.84 -2.04 -7.10
N VAL A 87 11.55 -2.56 -5.91
CA VAL A 87 10.31 -3.30 -5.60
C VAL A 87 9.50 -2.47 -4.61
N ILE A 88 8.24 -2.22 -4.94
CA ILE A 88 7.30 -1.45 -4.13
C ILE A 88 6.21 -2.40 -3.64
N ALA A 89 6.01 -2.48 -2.35
CA ALA A 89 4.86 -3.15 -1.74
C ALA A 89 4.09 -2.18 -0.86
N ALA A 90 2.80 -2.45 -0.69
CA ALA A 90 1.99 -1.71 0.27
C ALA A 90 0.94 -2.63 0.89
N ASP A 91 0.54 -2.27 2.11
CA ASP A 91 -0.58 -2.86 2.81
C ASP A 91 -1.44 -1.76 3.42
N THR A 92 -2.77 -1.98 3.50
CA THR A 92 -3.70 -0.97 4.00
C THR A 92 -4.66 -1.61 4.98
N VAL A 93 -4.80 -0.98 6.15
CA VAL A 93 -5.73 -1.39 7.19
C VAL A 93 -6.53 -0.19 7.69
N VAL A 94 -7.74 -0.46 8.16
CA VAL A 94 -8.59 0.52 8.86
C VAL A 94 -8.55 0.20 10.35
N GLU A 95 -8.50 1.23 11.18
CA GLU A 95 -8.53 1.08 12.63
C GLU A 95 -9.60 1.96 13.23
N ILE A 96 -10.40 1.40 14.14
CA ILE A 96 -11.37 2.10 14.97
C ILE A 96 -11.40 1.48 16.37
N ASP A 97 -11.27 2.31 17.41
CA ASP A 97 -11.29 1.88 18.83
C ASP A 97 -10.29 0.75 19.17
N GLY A 98 -9.15 0.69 18.47
CA GLY A 98 -8.17 -0.37 18.64
C GLY A 98 -8.48 -1.66 17.86
N GLU A 99 -9.61 -1.77 17.17
CA GLU A 99 -9.93 -2.87 16.27
C GLU A 99 -9.34 -2.62 14.88
N LEU A 100 -8.59 -3.59 14.36
CA LEU A 100 -8.07 -3.60 12.99
C LEU A 100 -9.05 -4.26 12.04
N LEU A 101 -9.54 -3.50 11.07
CA LEU A 101 -10.43 -3.96 10.01
C LEU A 101 -9.63 -4.15 8.73
N GLU A 102 -9.48 -5.41 8.33
CA GLU A 102 -8.90 -5.82 7.05
C GLU A 102 -10.01 -5.95 5.99
N LYS A 103 -9.77 -6.75 4.93
CA LYS A 103 -10.82 -7.04 3.95
C LYS A 103 -11.92 -7.88 4.59
N PRO A 104 -13.19 -7.60 4.29
CA PRO A 104 -14.30 -8.41 4.81
C PRO A 104 -14.18 -9.87 4.36
N ALA A 105 -14.41 -10.79 5.30
CA ALA A 105 -14.43 -12.22 5.02
C ALA A 105 -15.74 -12.68 4.35
N SER A 106 -16.83 -11.92 4.57
CA SER A 106 -18.16 -12.18 4.00
C SER A 106 -18.95 -10.88 3.85
N LYS A 107 -20.13 -10.96 3.23
CA LYS A 107 -21.06 -9.79 3.15
C LYS A 107 -21.54 -9.37 4.53
N GLU A 108 -21.79 -10.29 5.43
CA GLU A 108 -22.19 -10.04 6.81
C GLU A 108 -21.08 -9.31 7.57
N ASP A 109 -19.83 -9.69 7.35
CA ASP A 109 -18.68 -9.00 7.94
C ASP A 109 -18.51 -7.59 7.37
N ALA A 110 -18.73 -7.40 6.05
CA ALA A 110 -18.75 -6.07 5.45
C ALA A 110 -19.85 -5.18 6.06
N ILE A 111 -21.06 -5.72 6.28
CA ILE A 111 -22.16 -4.99 6.96
C ILE A 111 -21.75 -4.65 8.38
N ARG A 112 -21.14 -5.56 9.14
CA ARG A 112 -20.63 -5.31 10.49
C ARG A 112 -19.61 -4.18 10.50
N MET A 113 -18.60 -4.24 9.63
CA MET A 113 -17.56 -3.21 9.51
C MET A 113 -18.16 -1.85 9.21
N LEU A 114 -19.01 -1.74 8.19
CA LEU A 114 -19.62 -0.47 7.77
C LEU A 114 -20.56 0.09 8.87
N SER A 115 -21.28 -0.78 9.58
CA SER A 115 -22.10 -0.37 10.72
C SER A 115 -21.27 0.19 11.87
N LEU A 116 -20.08 -0.39 12.11
CA LEU A 116 -19.13 0.10 13.12
C LEU A 116 -18.57 1.47 12.75
N LEU A 117 -18.34 1.73 11.46
CA LEU A 117 -17.78 2.99 10.94
C LEU A 117 -18.82 4.10 10.77
N SER A 118 -20.12 3.77 10.63
CA SER A 118 -21.22 4.70 10.36
C SER A 118 -21.25 5.85 11.36
N GLY A 119 -21.28 7.09 10.88
CA GLY A 119 -21.34 8.32 11.68
C GLY A 119 -20.09 8.61 12.52
N ARG A 120 -18.99 7.90 12.30
CA ARG A 120 -17.82 7.95 13.17
C ARG A 120 -16.54 8.30 12.43
N LYS A 121 -15.54 8.71 13.20
CA LYS A 121 -14.17 8.90 12.74
C LYS A 121 -13.38 7.62 12.97
N HIS A 122 -12.58 7.26 11.97
CA HIS A 122 -11.67 6.13 12.02
C HIS A 122 -10.35 6.49 11.34
N ARG A 123 -9.34 5.65 11.47
CA ARG A 123 -8.01 5.86 10.89
C ARG A 123 -7.75 4.83 9.81
N VAL A 124 -7.19 5.30 8.69
CA VAL A 124 -6.68 4.45 7.61
C VAL A 124 -5.18 4.53 7.60
N PHE A 125 -4.52 3.40 7.75
CA PHE A 125 -3.07 3.29 7.68
C PHE A 125 -2.69 2.54 6.42
N THR A 126 -1.74 3.11 5.66
CA THR A 126 -1.07 2.37 4.59
C THR A 126 0.42 2.28 4.91
N GLY A 127 0.89 1.05 5.10
CA GLY A 127 2.29 0.71 5.17
C GLY A 127 2.87 0.53 3.77
N VAL A 128 4.08 1.00 3.56
CA VAL A 128 4.80 0.89 2.28
C VAL A 128 6.21 0.38 2.54
N ALA A 129 6.67 -0.55 1.72
CA ALA A 129 8.04 -1.02 1.71
C ALA A 129 8.67 -0.83 0.33
N LEU A 130 9.89 -0.31 0.33
CA LEU A 130 10.74 -0.09 -0.83
C LEU A 130 11.96 -0.98 -0.71
N VAL A 131 12.20 -1.88 -1.65
CA VAL A 131 13.35 -2.76 -1.67
C VAL A 131 14.17 -2.50 -2.91
N LEU A 132 15.48 -2.29 -2.74
CA LEU A 132 16.47 -2.23 -3.81
C LEU A 132 17.24 -3.57 -3.82
N PRO A 133 16.87 -4.52 -4.69
CA PRO A 133 17.36 -5.90 -4.59
C PRO A 133 18.88 -6.05 -4.73
N ALA A 134 19.50 -5.20 -5.56
CA ALA A 134 20.92 -5.25 -5.88
C ALA A 134 21.79 -4.31 -5.03
N VAL A 135 21.20 -3.64 -4.04
CA VAL A 135 21.89 -2.64 -3.21
C VAL A 135 22.11 -3.19 -1.80
N THR A 136 23.35 -3.07 -1.31
CA THR A 136 23.67 -3.39 0.09
C THR A 136 23.33 -2.20 0.98
N ASP A 137 22.60 -2.44 2.06
CA ASP A 137 22.29 -1.40 3.03
C ASP A 137 23.59 -0.97 3.74
N PRO A 138 23.98 0.31 3.63
CA PRO A 138 25.24 0.79 4.20
C PRO A 138 25.26 0.79 5.73
N LEU A 139 24.10 0.74 6.39
CA LEU A 139 24.00 0.77 7.85
C LEU A 139 24.23 -0.62 8.48
N ILE A 140 23.71 -1.66 7.82
CA ILE A 140 23.77 -3.04 8.34
C ILE A 140 24.66 -3.97 7.52
N GLY A 141 25.22 -3.49 6.38
CA GLY A 141 26.13 -4.26 5.53
C GLY A 141 25.47 -5.48 4.87
N ARG A 142 24.16 -5.50 4.69
CA ARG A 142 23.40 -6.62 4.11
C ARG A 142 22.56 -6.18 2.93
N SER A 143 22.36 -7.09 1.98
CA SER A 143 21.42 -6.92 0.86
C SER A 143 20.14 -7.71 1.13
N PRO A 144 18.98 -7.26 0.63
CA PRO A 144 18.76 -6.00 -0.09
C PRO A 144 18.66 -4.80 0.85
N LEU A 145 18.80 -3.58 0.31
CA LEU A 145 18.44 -2.36 1.03
C LEU A 145 16.92 -2.29 1.12
N LEU A 146 16.42 -2.06 2.33
CA LEU A 146 15.00 -1.92 2.65
C LEU A 146 14.73 -0.56 3.28
N ARG A 147 13.65 0.09 2.85
CA ARG A 147 13.01 1.23 3.50
C ARG A 147 11.55 0.93 3.70
N SER A 148 11.05 1.10 4.92
CA SER A 148 9.62 0.97 5.21
C SER A 148 9.12 2.17 5.99
N PHE A 149 7.87 2.51 5.77
CA PHE A 149 7.17 3.60 6.45
C PHE A 149 5.67 3.34 6.41
N HIS A 150 4.92 4.07 7.22
CA HIS A 150 3.46 4.11 7.11
C HIS A 150 2.97 5.56 7.08
N GLU A 151 1.76 5.74 6.57
CA GLU A 151 1.01 7.00 6.55
C GLU A 151 -0.35 6.77 7.21
N CYS A 152 -0.86 7.80 7.91
CA CYS A 152 -2.16 7.75 8.58
C CYS A 152 -3.06 8.86 8.06
N THR A 153 -4.32 8.52 7.78
CA THR A 153 -5.36 9.49 7.42
C THR A 153 -6.61 9.21 8.25
N GLN A 154 -7.15 10.24 8.90
CA GLN A 154 -8.45 10.16 9.56
C GLN A 154 -9.55 10.33 8.53
N VAL A 155 -10.53 9.43 8.56
CA VAL A 155 -11.74 9.47 7.73
C VAL A 155 -12.95 9.59 8.64
N GLU A 156 -13.91 10.47 8.28
CA GLU A 156 -15.20 10.61 8.94
C GLU A 156 -16.29 10.12 7.99
N PHE A 157 -17.11 9.17 8.46
CA PHE A 157 -18.29 8.71 7.72
C PHE A 157 -19.52 9.56 8.05
N ALA A 158 -20.40 9.70 7.06
CA ALA A 158 -21.79 10.09 7.29
C ALA A 158 -22.50 9.03 8.14
N SER A 159 -23.59 9.41 8.80
CA SER A 159 -24.49 8.43 9.42
C SER A 159 -25.20 7.66 8.31
N LEU A 160 -25.06 6.33 8.31
CA LEU A 160 -25.62 5.44 7.31
C LEU A 160 -26.79 4.64 7.89
N SER A 161 -27.87 4.53 7.15
CA SER A 161 -28.95 3.59 7.47
C SER A 161 -28.53 2.16 7.12
N ARG A 162 -29.26 1.20 7.68
CA ARG A 162 -29.02 -0.23 7.36
C ARG A 162 -29.23 -0.51 5.88
N GLU A 163 -30.26 0.09 5.28
CA GLU A 163 -30.57 -0.08 3.86
C GLU A 163 -29.43 0.44 2.96
N GLU A 164 -28.84 1.59 3.29
CA GLU A 164 -27.68 2.13 2.55
C GLU A 164 -26.47 1.20 2.63
N ILE A 165 -26.18 0.66 3.82
CA ILE A 165 -25.09 -0.27 4.03
C ILE A 165 -25.33 -1.55 3.21
N GLU A 166 -26.51 -2.16 3.29
CA GLU A 166 -26.86 -3.37 2.57
C GLU A 166 -26.85 -3.16 1.04
N ALA A 167 -27.34 -2.02 0.56
CA ALA A 167 -27.28 -1.64 -0.85
C ALA A 167 -25.82 -1.52 -1.34
N TYR A 168 -24.95 -0.87 -0.57
CA TYR A 168 -23.54 -0.77 -0.93
C TYR A 168 -22.84 -2.14 -0.92
N VAL A 169 -23.10 -2.99 0.07
CA VAL A 169 -22.53 -4.35 0.14
C VAL A 169 -23.02 -5.21 -1.03
N ALA A 170 -24.27 -5.03 -1.47
CA ALA A 170 -24.83 -5.76 -2.62
C ALA A 170 -24.07 -5.48 -3.94
N THR A 171 -23.43 -4.32 -4.07
CA THR A 171 -22.58 -3.98 -5.25
C THR A 171 -21.34 -4.86 -5.39
N GLY A 172 -20.89 -5.50 -4.30
CA GLY A 172 -19.62 -6.24 -4.22
C GLY A 172 -18.40 -5.36 -4.10
N GLU A 173 -18.51 -4.03 -4.20
CA GLU A 173 -17.40 -3.09 -4.09
C GLU A 173 -16.62 -3.18 -2.76
N PRO A 174 -17.25 -3.47 -1.60
CA PRO A 174 -16.55 -3.61 -0.31
C PRO A 174 -15.50 -4.71 -0.22
N MET A 175 -15.69 -5.81 -0.94
CA MET A 175 -15.10 -7.11 -0.61
C MET A 175 -13.58 -7.21 -0.76
N ASP A 176 -12.97 -6.32 -1.55
CA ASP A 176 -11.50 -6.29 -1.77
C ASP A 176 -10.81 -5.15 -1.01
N LYS A 177 -11.51 -4.49 -0.07
CA LYS A 177 -11.06 -3.25 0.57
C LYS A 177 -11.01 -3.38 2.09
N ALA A 178 -9.95 -2.86 2.69
CA ALA A 178 -9.84 -2.75 4.15
C ALA A 178 -10.99 -1.90 4.71
N GLY A 179 -11.60 -2.37 5.80
CA GLY A 179 -12.77 -1.72 6.41
C GLY A 179 -14.04 -1.80 5.58
N GLY A 180 -14.03 -2.55 4.46
CA GLY A 180 -15.20 -2.75 3.62
C GLY A 180 -15.62 -1.53 2.81
N TYR A 181 -14.74 -0.57 2.49
CA TYR A 181 -15.09 0.55 1.62
C TYR A 181 -13.92 1.08 0.79
N GLY A 182 -14.25 1.77 -0.31
CA GLY A 182 -13.29 2.52 -1.10
C GLY A 182 -13.69 3.99 -1.20
N ILE A 183 -12.74 4.92 -0.98
CA ILE A 183 -13.02 6.36 -1.12
C ILE A 183 -13.30 6.78 -2.57
N GLN A 184 -12.89 5.95 -3.54
CA GLN A 184 -13.28 6.06 -4.94
C GLN A 184 -14.55 5.27 -5.20
N GLY A 185 -15.24 5.56 -6.29
CA GLY A 185 -16.47 4.85 -6.66
C GLY A 185 -17.64 5.18 -5.73
N LEU A 186 -18.52 4.21 -5.52
CA LEU A 186 -19.72 4.39 -4.70
C LEU A 186 -19.42 4.63 -3.23
N GLY A 187 -18.36 4.01 -2.70
CA GLY A 187 -17.95 4.21 -1.31
C GLY A 187 -17.53 5.64 -0.97
N GLY A 188 -17.22 6.47 -1.98
CA GLY A 188 -16.99 7.90 -1.80
C GLY A 188 -18.20 8.64 -1.23
N CYS A 189 -19.43 8.15 -1.49
CA CYS A 189 -20.65 8.72 -0.92
C CYS A 189 -20.79 8.49 0.59
N LEU A 190 -20.07 7.53 1.16
CA LEU A 190 -20.11 7.22 2.59
C LEU A 190 -19.21 8.17 3.38
N VAL A 191 -18.19 8.77 2.72
CA VAL A 191 -17.17 9.60 3.35
C VAL A 191 -17.65 11.05 3.42
N LYS A 192 -17.78 11.56 4.64
CA LYS A 192 -18.14 12.96 4.91
C LYS A 192 -16.93 13.89 4.85
N ALA A 193 -15.80 13.45 5.40
CA ALA A 193 -14.57 14.25 5.45
C ALA A 193 -13.33 13.35 5.63
N ILE A 194 -12.16 13.89 5.24
CA ILE A 194 -10.86 13.33 5.55
C ILE A 194 -9.95 14.38 6.14
N ASN A 195 -9.04 13.95 7.03
CA ASN A 195 -7.93 14.75 7.52
C ASN A 195 -6.64 13.96 7.31
N GLY A 196 -5.83 14.37 6.32
CA GLY A 196 -4.62 13.69 5.87
C GLY A 196 -4.60 13.43 4.36
N CYS A 197 -3.85 12.42 3.95
CA CYS A 197 -3.59 12.12 2.55
C CYS A 197 -4.73 11.29 1.93
N TYR A 198 -5.39 11.85 0.90
CA TYR A 198 -6.41 11.12 0.12
C TYR A 198 -5.86 9.83 -0.51
N PHE A 199 -4.67 9.91 -1.11
CA PHE A 199 -4.04 8.76 -1.75
C PHE A 199 -3.65 7.66 -0.76
N ASN A 200 -3.41 8.00 0.51
CA ASN A 200 -3.24 7.02 1.57
C ASN A 200 -4.51 6.18 1.76
N VAL A 201 -5.69 6.80 1.75
CA VAL A 201 -6.98 6.10 1.84
C VAL A 201 -7.22 5.20 0.62
N MET A 202 -6.71 5.58 -0.55
CA MET A 202 -6.72 4.74 -1.77
C MET A 202 -5.77 3.55 -1.69
N GLY A 203 -4.81 3.57 -0.75
CA GLY A 203 -3.88 2.47 -0.50
C GLY A 203 -2.44 2.70 -0.96
N LEU A 204 -2.03 3.95 -1.30
CA LEU A 204 -0.64 4.30 -1.59
C LEU A 204 -0.41 5.81 -1.40
N PRO A 205 0.27 6.26 -0.33
CA PRO A 205 0.47 7.67 -0.02
C PRO A 205 1.50 8.31 -0.96
N LEU A 206 1.05 8.87 -2.09
CA LEU A 206 1.90 9.29 -3.21
C LEU A 206 2.93 10.35 -2.83
N ASN A 207 2.57 11.33 -2.01
CA ASN A 207 3.52 12.37 -1.59
C ASN A 207 4.67 11.78 -0.78
N ARG A 208 4.36 10.95 0.22
CA ARG A 208 5.36 10.28 1.05
C ARG A 208 6.22 9.31 0.21
N LEU A 209 5.59 8.50 -0.64
CA LEU A 209 6.29 7.60 -1.55
C LEU A 209 7.29 8.36 -2.44
N ALA A 210 6.85 9.45 -3.06
CA ALA A 210 7.68 10.29 -3.91
C ALA A 210 8.88 10.87 -3.15
N SER A 211 8.67 11.32 -1.90
CA SER A 211 9.73 11.81 -1.03
C SER A 211 10.76 10.74 -0.68
N GLU A 212 10.32 9.52 -0.33
CA GLU A 212 11.22 8.41 -0.01
C GLU A 212 12.05 7.98 -1.23
N ILE A 213 11.44 7.91 -2.42
CA ILE A 213 12.17 7.62 -3.66
C ILE A 213 13.17 8.73 -3.99
N ASP A 214 12.79 9.99 -3.85
CA ASP A 214 13.69 11.15 -4.05
C ASP A 214 14.90 11.07 -3.11
N GLN A 215 14.70 10.70 -1.85
CA GLN A 215 15.79 10.51 -0.88
C GLN A 215 16.73 9.37 -1.27
N LEU A 216 16.20 8.23 -1.76
CA LEU A 216 17.03 7.12 -2.22
C LEU A 216 17.91 7.51 -3.42
N ILE A 217 17.41 8.37 -4.30
CA ILE A 217 18.15 8.88 -5.46
C ILE A 217 19.20 9.91 -5.02
N THR A 218 18.81 10.91 -4.24
CA THR A 218 19.70 12.00 -3.80
C THR A 218 20.82 11.53 -2.89
N SER A 219 20.57 10.52 -2.07
CA SER A 219 21.59 9.85 -1.25
C SER A 219 22.47 8.86 -2.04
N LYS A 220 22.26 8.74 -3.36
CA LYS A 220 22.98 7.82 -4.27
C LYS A 220 22.83 6.32 -3.92
N LEU A 221 21.84 5.98 -3.12
CA LEU A 221 21.50 4.57 -2.83
C LEU A 221 20.77 3.92 -4.00
N MET A 222 20.00 4.70 -4.76
CA MET A 222 19.37 4.25 -5.99
C MET A 222 19.92 5.02 -7.20
N THR A 223 20.61 4.31 -8.11
CA THR A 223 21.15 4.91 -9.33
C THR A 223 20.14 4.76 -10.46
N ILE A 224 19.70 5.91 -11.02
CA ILE A 224 18.73 5.92 -12.13
C ILE A 224 19.37 6.23 -13.49
N GLY A 225 20.68 6.56 -13.54
CA GLY A 225 21.40 6.98 -14.74
C GLY A 225 20.93 8.37 -15.22
N VAL A 226 21.82 9.14 -15.76
CA VAL A 226 21.51 10.39 -16.48
C VAL A 226 21.24 10.05 -17.94
#